data_d9704b8a5e4fa04ea88df2776be7cc1b
#
_entry.id   d9704b8a5e4fa04ea88df2776be7cc1b
#
_cell.length_a   1.000
_cell.length_b   1.000
_cell.length_c   1.000
_cell.angle_alpha   90.00
_cell.angle_beta   90.00
_cell.angle_gamma   90.00
#
_symmetry.space_group_name_H-M   'P 1'
#
loop_
_entity.id
_entity.type
_entity.pdbx_description
1 polymer ?
#
loop_
_entity_poly.entity_id
_entity_poly.type
_entity_poly.pdbx_seq_one_letter_code
_entity_poly.pdbx_strand_id
1 'polypeptide(L)'
;MSRKAAVAALLAALATLVGLLVAAPGQAVEAAAPTRIMALGDSITGSPGCWRALLDRDLRAAGHTNIDFVGTRAGDGCGFAYDGENEGHGGALVTAVADQNQLVGWLAATNPNVVLMHFGTNDVWSNRSTATILAAYGKLVDQMRANNASMKVIVAKIIPMAASACAECPQRVVDLNAAITGWAAGKSTAQSPITVVDQWAGFNTASDTYDGVHPNSSGDRKIANKWIPAVVSALNGTTPTSTTTTTTSTTTTTTTTTTTTTTTSVPGGSCDVEIKVVNQWPGGFTVEITIRNSGTSPSRGWRIGFTFNPGMSLNQGWNGTFTQSGTAVTVSNTSWNGGIPPAGSTKVGFNGTGDATGWVPVPICTLS
;
A
#
# COMPACT_ATOMS: atom_id res chain seq x y z
N MET A 1 31.63 73.11 -61.57
CA MET A 1 31.16 72.88 -60.19
C MET A 1 31.28 71.40 -59.90
N SER A 2 31.97 71.09 -58.87
CA SER A 2 32.78 69.88 -58.61
C SER A 2 32.01 68.60 -58.32
N ARG A 3 32.38 67.48 -59.05
CA ARG A 3 31.95 66.12 -58.91
C ARG A 3 32.68 65.38 -57.72
N LYS A 4 32.94 66.04 -56.63
CA LYS A 4 33.75 65.48 -55.49
C LYS A 4 33.02 65.30 -54.18
N ALA A 5 31.72 65.37 -54.16
CA ALA A 5 30.94 65.27 -52.88
C ALA A 5 30.00 64.05 -52.76
N ALA A 6 30.12 63.02 -53.66
CA ALA A 6 29.18 61.87 -53.70
C ALA A 6 29.81 60.51 -53.31
N VAL A 7 31.05 60.42 -52.85
CA VAL A 7 31.75 59.17 -52.59
C VAL A 7 32.03 58.96 -51.07
N ALA A 8 31.78 59.93 -50.22
CA ALA A 8 32.07 59.83 -48.77
C ALA A 8 30.89 59.36 -47.89
N ALA A 9 29.72 59.03 -48.47
CA ALA A 9 28.53 58.70 -47.69
C ALA A 9 28.16 57.17 -47.73
N LEU A 10 28.96 56.32 -48.38
CA LEU A 10 28.61 54.88 -48.53
C LEU A 10 29.50 53.89 -47.74
N LEU A 11 30.39 54.35 -46.86
CA LEU A 11 31.31 53.52 -46.07
C LEU A 11 31.10 53.59 -44.55
N ALA A 12 30.04 54.23 -44.07
CA ALA A 12 29.74 54.34 -42.62
C ALA A 12 28.55 53.51 -42.15
N ALA A 13 28.00 52.60 -42.98
CA ALA A 13 26.81 51.80 -42.59
C ALA A 13 27.05 50.29 -42.48
N LEU A 14 28.29 49.82 -42.33
CA LEU A 14 28.62 48.41 -42.23
C LEU A 14 29.42 48.01 -41.00
N ALA A 15 29.26 48.73 -39.90
CA ALA A 15 29.86 48.34 -38.63
C ALA A 15 28.90 48.66 -37.49
N THR A 16 28.06 47.71 -37.06
CA THR A 16 27.56 47.48 -35.71
C THR A 16 26.25 46.68 -35.75
N LEU A 17 26.35 45.42 -36.16
CA LEU A 17 25.38 44.42 -35.79
C LEU A 17 26.09 43.22 -35.16
N VAL A 18 26.89 43.54 -34.10
CA VAL A 18 27.26 42.49 -33.13
C VAL A 18 26.06 42.35 -32.20
N GLY A 19 25.16 41.40 -32.53
CA GLY A 19 24.04 41.06 -31.68
C GLY A 19 24.58 40.57 -30.33
N LEU A 20 24.34 41.31 -29.27
CA LEU A 20 24.42 40.83 -27.92
C LEU A 20 23.40 39.70 -27.74
N LEU A 21 23.81 38.45 -27.89
CA LEU A 21 23.08 37.29 -27.40
C LEU A 21 23.15 37.39 -25.86
N VAL A 22 22.21 38.14 -25.27
CA VAL A 22 21.92 38.06 -23.84
C VAL A 22 21.25 36.70 -23.64
N ALA A 23 22.04 35.71 -23.17
CA ALA A 23 21.51 34.47 -22.68
C ALA A 23 20.50 34.81 -21.55
N ALA A 24 19.22 34.55 -21.78
CA ALA A 24 18.22 34.66 -20.73
C ALA A 24 18.67 33.76 -19.55
N PRO A 25 18.66 34.25 -18.30
CA PRO A 25 18.96 33.40 -17.18
C PRO A 25 17.97 32.23 -17.20
N GLY A 26 18.48 30.99 -17.30
CA GLY A 26 17.68 29.79 -17.20
C GLY A 26 16.91 29.87 -15.89
N GLN A 27 15.57 29.86 -15.94
CA GLN A 27 14.75 29.76 -14.76
C GLN A 27 15.12 28.44 -14.09
N ALA A 28 15.70 28.52 -12.89
CA ALA A 28 15.88 27.35 -12.03
C ALA A 28 14.48 26.75 -11.81
N VAL A 29 14.26 25.53 -12.27
CA VAL A 29 13.04 24.79 -11.95
C VAL A 29 13.07 24.59 -10.43
N GLU A 30 12.22 25.32 -9.73
CA GLU A 30 12.05 25.16 -8.29
C GLU A 30 11.61 23.71 -8.02
N ALA A 31 12.38 22.99 -7.20
CA ALA A 31 12.04 21.61 -6.86
C ALA A 31 10.66 21.59 -6.19
N ALA A 32 9.76 20.73 -6.68
CA ALA A 32 8.44 20.60 -6.09
C ALA A 32 8.54 20.27 -4.60
N ALA A 33 7.74 20.92 -3.76
CA ALA A 33 7.69 20.66 -2.33
C ALA A 33 7.36 19.18 -2.07
N PRO A 34 7.93 18.55 -1.03
CA PRO A 34 7.68 17.16 -0.73
C PRO A 34 6.21 16.91 -0.37
N THR A 35 5.71 15.73 -0.72
CA THR A 35 4.40 15.28 -0.27
C THR A 35 4.47 14.90 1.20
N ARG A 36 3.71 15.60 2.04
CA ARG A 36 3.71 15.42 3.50
C ARG A 36 2.73 14.32 3.89
N ILE A 37 3.23 13.27 4.57
CA ILE A 37 2.50 12.07 4.95
C ILE A 37 2.43 11.98 6.47
N MET A 38 1.22 12.00 7.04
CA MET A 38 1.02 11.80 8.47
C MET A 38 0.60 10.35 8.75
N ALA A 39 1.36 9.64 9.57
CA ALA A 39 0.93 8.36 10.14
C ALA A 39 0.18 8.65 11.45
N LEU A 40 -1.15 8.52 11.41
CA LEU A 40 -2.06 8.81 12.52
C LEU A 40 -2.57 7.52 13.17
N GLY A 41 -2.51 7.43 14.50
CA GLY A 41 -3.05 6.29 15.21
C GLY A 41 -2.74 6.24 16.70
N ASP A 42 -2.78 5.03 17.23
CA ASP A 42 -2.51 4.70 18.65
C ASP A 42 -1.07 4.16 18.85
N SER A 43 -0.86 3.26 19.81
CA SER A 43 0.43 2.64 20.10
C SER A 43 0.99 1.82 18.92
N ILE A 44 0.13 1.22 18.10
CA ILE A 44 0.56 0.46 16.92
C ILE A 44 1.24 1.38 15.90
N THR A 45 0.80 2.63 15.80
CA THR A 45 1.43 3.66 14.96
C THR A 45 2.59 4.33 15.69
N GLY A 46 2.49 4.56 16.99
CA GLY A 46 3.44 5.37 17.76
C GLY A 46 4.78 4.70 18.01
N SER A 47 4.87 3.90 19.09
CA SER A 47 6.17 3.45 19.61
C SER A 47 6.21 1.92 19.82
N PRO A 48 7.17 1.21 19.22
CA PRO A 48 8.15 1.73 18.28
C PRO A 48 7.56 1.98 16.88
N GLY A 49 6.47 1.30 16.47
CA GLY A 49 5.78 1.47 15.19
C GLY A 49 6.71 1.32 13.98
N CYS A 50 7.62 0.34 14.02
CA CYS A 50 8.67 0.19 13.01
C CYS A 50 8.14 -0.11 11.60
N TRP A 51 6.86 -0.39 11.42
CA TRP A 51 6.24 -0.43 10.11
C TRP A 51 6.40 0.90 9.35
N ARG A 52 6.44 2.05 10.06
CA ARG A 52 6.67 3.38 9.45
C ARG A 52 8.08 3.50 8.87
N ALA A 53 9.10 3.04 9.62
CA ALA A 53 10.47 3.01 9.16
C ALA A 53 10.64 2.11 7.92
N LEU A 54 9.99 0.95 7.92
CA LEU A 54 9.98 0.03 6.79
C LEU A 54 9.27 0.64 5.58
N LEU A 55 8.15 1.32 5.79
CA LEU A 55 7.39 2.01 4.74
C LEU A 55 8.21 3.14 4.10
N ASP A 56 8.81 4.03 4.89
CA ASP A 56 9.68 5.12 4.40
C ASP A 56 10.82 4.57 3.56
N ARG A 57 11.56 3.59 4.10
CA ARG A 57 12.67 2.97 3.39
C ARG A 57 12.26 2.37 2.06
N ASP A 58 11.17 1.62 2.04
CA ASP A 58 10.73 0.89 0.87
C ASP A 58 10.14 1.82 -0.21
N LEU A 59 9.45 2.91 0.19
CA LEU A 59 9.01 3.97 -0.71
C LEU A 59 10.20 4.67 -1.37
N ARG A 60 11.22 5.06 -0.58
CA ARG A 60 12.43 5.71 -1.12
C ARG A 60 13.22 4.77 -2.02
N ALA A 61 13.33 3.49 -1.67
CA ALA A 61 13.96 2.48 -2.51
C ALA A 61 13.21 2.27 -3.85
N ALA A 62 11.89 2.46 -3.86
CA ALA A 62 11.07 2.45 -5.07
C ALA A 62 11.11 3.76 -5.88
N GLY A 63 11.94 4.75 -5.48
CA GLY A 63 12.10 6.02 -6.19
C GLY A 63 11.19 7.16 -5.72
N HIS A 64 10.33 6.94 -4.74
CA HIS A 64 9.49 7.99 -4.14
C HIS A 64 10.28 8.77 -3.08
N THR A 65 11.24 9.59 -3.52
CA THR A 65 12.17 10.32 -2.63
C THR A 65 11.66 11.70 -2.20
N ASN A 66 10.71 12.30 -2.95
CA ASN A 66 10.14 13.61 -2.63
C ASN A 66 8.93 13.47 -1.69
N ILE A 67 9.15 12.82 -0.55
CA ILE A 67 8.18 12.60 0.53
C ILE A 67 8.76 13.05 1.85
N ASP A 68 7.89 13.46 2.78
CA ASP A 68 8.21 13.99 4.11
C ASP A 68 7.19 13.39 5.10
N PHE A 69 7.63 12.51 5.98
CA PHE A 69 6.76 12.03 7.05
C PHE A 69 6.64 13.11 8.11
N VAL A 70 5.43 13.42 8.51
CA VAL A 70 5.14 14.53 9.42
C VAL A 70 4.30 14.10 10.60
N GLY A 71 4.53 14.74 11.73
CA GLY A 71 3.81 14.53 12.98
C GLY A 71 4.40 15.35 14.11
N THR A 72 3.70 15.40 15.24
CA THR A 72 4.20 16.08 16.44
C THR A 72 5.05 15.17 17.34
N ARG A 73 5.15 13.88 16.97
CA ARG A 73 5.93 12.86 17.68
C ARG A 73 7.16 12.49 16.87
N ALA A 74 8.29 12.37 17.56
CA ALA A 74 9.52 11.85 16.96
C ALA A 74 9.41 10.33 16.73
N GLY A 75 10.17 9.82 15.76
CA GLY A 75 10.32 8.39 15.56
C GLY A 75 11.26 7.76 16.56
N ASP A 76 10.95 6.54 16.98
CA ASP A 76 11.83 5.72 17.80
C ASP A 76 12.80 4.89 16.94
N GLY A 77 13.89 4.41 17.56
CA GLY A 77 14.91 3.64 16.90
C GLY A 77 14.43 2.29 16.38
N CYS A 78 14.42 2.14 15.04
CA CYS A 78 14.07 0.90 14.35
C CYS A 78 15.31 0.23 13.73
N GLY A 79 16.50 0.54 14.21
CA GLY A 79 17.76 -0.08 13.79
C GLY A 79 18.41 0.51 12.54
N PHE A 80 17.78 1.48 11.89
CA PHE A 80 18.32 2.24 10.75
C PHE A 80 17.72 3.65 10.70
N ALA A 81 18.37 4.56 9.97
CA ALA A 81 17.88 5.92 9.80
C ALA A 81 16.65 5.95 8.87
N TYR A 82 15.63 6.70 9.24
CA TYR A 82 14.41 6.91 8.48
C TYR A 82 13.78 8.25 8.88
N ASP A 83 12.81 8.70 8.10
CA ASP A 83 11.98 9.85 8.43
C ASP A 83 10.91 9.41 9.43
N GLY A 84 11.11 9.75 10.70
CA GLY A 84 10.41 9.11 11.82
C GLY A 84 9.25 9.88 12.41
N GLU A 85 8.98 11.10 11.95
CA GLU A 85 7.88 11.90 12.48
C GLU A 85 6.53 11.20 12.28
N ASN A 86 5.65 11.30 13.28
CA ASN A 86 4.37 10.61 13.27
C ASN A 86 3.36 11.23 14.25
N GLU A 87 2.11 10.79 14.16
CA GLU A 87 1.03 11.18 15.05
C GLU A 87 0.42 9.95 15.74
N GLY A 88 1.27 9.04 16.20
CA GLY A 88 0.89 7.86 16.97
C GLY A 88 0.89 8.14 18.48
N HIS A 89 -0.26 8.02 19.11
CA HIS A 89 -0.45 8.30 20.53
C HIS A 89 -0.84 7.02 21.28
N GLY A 90 0.12 6.46 22.03
CA GLY A 90 -0.09 5.23 22.80
C GLY A 90 -1.29 5.31 23.74
N GLY A 91 -2.18 4.32 23.69
CA GLY A 91 -3.38 4.26 24.52
C GLY A 91 -4.53 5.19 24.09
N ALA A 92 -4.35 6.03 23.05
CA ALA A 92 -5.38 6.96 22.63
C ALA A 92 -6.61 6.24 22.08
N LEU A 93 -7.78 6.73 22.44
CA LEU A 93 -9.05 6.37 21.83
C LEU A 93 -9.33 7.38 20.70
N VAL A 94 -9.69 6.89 19.51
CA VAL A 94 -10.10 7.77 18.41
C VAL A 94 -11.32 8.61 18.76
N THR A 95 -12.22 8.05 19.58
CA THR A 95 -13.39 8.76 20.09
C THR A 95 -12.98 9.96 20.96
N ALA A 96 -12.01 9.80 21.86
CA ALA A 96 -11.51 10.88 22.70
C ALA A 96 -10.78 11.96 21.91
N VAL A 97 -9.93 11.54 20.95
CA VAL A 97 -9.21 12.47 20.04
C VAL A 97 -10.20 13.32 19.25
N ALA A 98 -11.26 12.70 18.73
CA ALA A 98 -12.33 13.39 18.02
C ALA A 98 -13.11 14.35 18.92
N ASP A 99 -13.55 13.90 20.09
CA ASP A 99 -14.35 14.70 21.02
C ASP A 99 -13.62 15.94 21.52
N GLN A 100 -12.33 15.79 21.82
CA GLN A 100 -11.46 16.87 22.29
C GLN A 100 -10.85 17.71 21.17
N ASN A 101 -11.15 17.43 19.90
CA ASN A 101 -10.59 18.10 18.71
C ASN A 101 -9.05 18.15 18.69
N GLN A 102 -8.37 17.14 19.23
CA GLN A 102 -6.91 17.14 19.34
C GLN A 102 -6.23 17.16 17.95
N LEU A 103 -6.81 16.47 16.98
CA LEU A 103 -6.26 16.39 15.62
C LEU A 103 -6.14 17.78 14.96
N VAL A 104 -7.00 18.74 15.31
CA VAL A 104 -6.94 20.11 14.72
C VAL A 104 -5.59 20.77 14.97
N GLY A 105 -5.06 20.67 16.20
CA GLY A 105 -3.74 21.21 16.54
C GLY A 105 -2.60 20.48 15.80
N TRP A 106 -2.67 19.15 15.70
CA TRP A 106 -1.66 18.35 15.01
C TRP A 106 -1.62 18.65 13.50
N LEU A 107 -2.78 18.78 12.88
CA LEU A 107 -2.89 19.16 11.47
C LEU A 107 -2.35 20.56 11.20
N ALA A 108 -2.66 21.53 12.08
CA ALA A 108 -2.17 22.91 11.94
C ALA A 108 -0.64 23.01 12.06
N ALA A 109 -0.03 22.16 12.90
CA ALA A 109 1.41 22.11 13.08
C ALA A 109 2.14 21.47 11.88
N THR A 110 1.50 20.51 11.20
CA THR A 110 2.18 19.62 10.26
C THR A 110 1.69 19.72 8.82
N ASN A 111 0.51 20.22 8.56
CA ASN A 111 -0.10 20.44 7.22
C ASN A 111 0.11 19.26 6.25
N PRO A 112 -0.38 18.03 6.54
CA PRO A 112 -0.19 16.86 5.69
C PRO A 112 -0.97 16.96 4.38
N ASN A 113 -0.50 16.25 3.35
CA ASN A 113 -1.20 16.04 2.10
C ASN A 113 -1.92 14.68 2.09
N VAL A 114 -1.34 13.71 2.81
CA VAL A 114 -1.83 12.33 2.92
C VAL A 114 -1.86 11.94 4.40
N VAL A 115 -2.92 11.30 4.85
CA VAL A 115 -3.02 10.73 6.20
C VAL A 115 -3.20 9.22 6.10
N LEU A 116 -2.35 8.46 6.80
CA LEU A 116 -2.47 7.02 6.99
C LEU A 116 -3.07 6.79 8.38
N MET A 117 -4.34 6.41 8.46
CA MET A 117 -5.05 6.26 9.72
C MET A 117 -5.22 4.79 10.09
N HIS A 118 -4.45 4.32 11.08
CA HIS A 118 -4.65 3.04 11.77
C HIS A 118 -5.00 3.35 13.22
N PHE A 119 -6.28 3.39 13.54
CA PHE A 119 -6.77 3.88 14.82
C PHE A 119 -8.00 3.08 15.26
N GLY A 120 -8.31 3.06 16.56
CA GLY A 120 -9.51 2.43 17.11
C GLY A 120 -9.26 1.14 17.88
N THR A 121 -8.02 0.65 17.99
CA THR A 121 -7.67 -0.52 18.80
C THR A 121 -8.10 -0.36 20.26
N ASN A 122 -7.82 0.80 20.85
CA ASN A 122 -8.19 1.09 22.23
C ASN A 122 -9.69 1.32 22.41
N ASP A 123 -10.39 1.81 21.39
CA ASP A 123 -11.85 1.94 21.38
C ASP A 123 -12.53 0.57 21.41
N VAL A 124 -12.05 -0.37 20.58
CA VAL A 124 -12.49 -1.77 20.57
C VAL A 124 -12.25 -2.41 21.94
N TRP A 125 -11.05 -2.22 22.51
CA TRP A 125 -10.72 -2.69 23.85
C TRP A 125 -11.68 -2.12 24.92
N SER A 126 -11.94 -0.82 24.84
CA SER A 126 -12.84 -0.10 25.75
C SER A 126 -14.33 -0.32 25.43
N ASN A 127 -14.66 -1.30 24.60
CA ASN A 127 -16.03 -1.66 24.23
C ASN A 127 -16.85 -0.48 23.67
N ARG A 128 -16.21 0.43 22.91
CA ARG A 128 -16.94 1.46 22.17
C ARG A 128 -17.67 0.80 21.00
N SER A 129 -18.91 1.22 20.75
CA SER A 129 -19.66 0.67 19.64
C SER A 129 -19.03 1.03 18.30
N THR A 130 -19.15 0.14 17.31
CA THR A 130 -18.73 0.41 15.90
C THR A 130 -19.28 1.74 15.38
N ALA A 131 -20.54 2.05 15.68
CA ALA A 131 -21.16 3.31 15.26
C ALA A 131 -20.46 4.53 15.89
N THR A 132 -20.11 4.46 17.17
CA THR A 132 -19.39 5.54 17.89
C THR A 132 -17.98 5.73 17.30
N ILE A 133 -17.27 4.65 17.02
CA ILE A 133 -15.92 4.69 16.41
C ILE A 133 -15.99 5.31 15.02
N LEU A 134 -16.93 4.90 14.18
CA LEU A 134 -17.09 5.44 12.82
C LEU A 134 -17.58 6.89 12.80
N ALA A 135 -18.36 7.32 13.79
CA ALA A 135 -18.71 8.73 13.97
C ALA A 135 -17.45 9.57 14.29
N ALA A 136 -16.56 9.07 15.16
CA ALA A 136 -15.28 9.70 15.44
C ALA A 136 -14.39 9.76 14.19
N TYR A 137 -14.28 8.68 13.42
CA TYR A 137 -13.58 8.70 12.12
C TYR A 137 -14.14 9.79 11.20
N GLY A 138 -15.47 9.89 11.12
CA GLY A 138 -16.14 10.93 10.32
C GLY A 138 -15.72 12.34 10.72
N LYS A 139 -15.68 12.61 12.04
CA LYS A 139 -15.25 13.91 12.59
C LYS A 139 -13.77 14.18 12.32
N LEU A 140 -12.88 13.19 12.44
CA LEU A 140 -11.48 13.37 12.09
C LEU A 140 -11.31 13.70 10.59
N VAL A 141 -12.03 13.03 9.69
CA VAL A 141 -12.00 13.34 8.26
C VAL A 141 -12.49 14.76 7.97
N ASP A 142 -13.51 15.23 8.69
CA ASP A 142 -13.97 16.62 8.54
C ASP A 142 -12.90 17.63 9.00
N GLN A 143 -12.18 17.34 10.09
CA GLN A 143 -11.06 18.15 10.55
C GLN A 143 -9.88 18.13 9.56
N MET A 144 -9.56 16.96 8.96
CA MET A 144 -8.56 16.83 7.90
C MET A 144 -8.92 17.71 6.70
N ARG A 145 -10.18 17.67 6.24
CA ARG A 145 -10.67 18.48 5.12
C ARG A 145 -10.75 19.96 5.42
N ALA A 146 -10.99 20.33 6.67
CA ALA A 146 -10.94 21.72 7.11
C ALA A 146 -9.52 22.29 7.07
N ASN A 147 -8.49 21.47 7.32
CA ASN A 147 -7.09 21.85 7.19
C ASN A 147 -6.64 21.85 5.71
N ASN A 148 -6.96 20.79 4.98
CA ASN A 148 -6.63 20.65 3.56
C ASN A 148 -7.78 19.97 2.82
N ALA A 149 -8.55 20.75 2.06
CA ALA A 149 -9.73 20.27 1.35
C ALA A 149 -9.46 19.14 0.33
N SER A 150 -8.20 18.99 -0.10
CA SER A 150 -7.75 17.96 -1.03
C SER A 150 -6.95 16.84 -0.35
N MET A 151 -6.98 16.76 0.98
CA MET A 151 -6.26 15.75 1.74
C MET A 151 -6.69 14.34 1.32
N LYS A 152 -5.74 13.49 1.02
CA LYS A 152 -5.98 12.07 0.72
C LYS A 152 -5.95 11.30 2.02
N VAL A 153 -7.00 10.55 2.30
CA VAL A 153 -7.14 9.79 3.54
C VAL A 153 -7.07 8.31 3.23
N ILE A 154 -6.13 7.60 3.85
CA ILE A 154 -5.98 6.16 3.72
C ILE A 154 -6.27 5.55 5.08
N VAL A 155 -7.37 4.80 5.18
CA VAL A 155 -7.89 4.24 6.44
C VAL A 155 -7.65 2.74 6.49
N ALA A 156 -7.09 2.24 7.57
CA ALA A 156 -6.94 0.82 7.80
C ALA A 156 -8.23 0.17 8.29
N LYS A 157 -8.57 -1.01 7.77
CA LYS A 157 -9.16 -2.03 8.62
C LYS A 157 -8.07 -2.42 9.60
N ILE A 158 -8.32 -2.30 10.91
CA ILE A 158 -7.30 -2.50 11.92
C ILE A 158 -6.84 -3.96 11.98
N ILE A 159 -5.60 -4.19 12.40
CA ILE A 159 -5.06 -5.54 12.61
C ILE A 159 -5.90 -6.32 13.63
N PRO A 160 -5.91 -7.67 13.58
CA PRO A 160 -6.60 -8.47 14.59
C PRO A 160 -5.98 -8.27 15.96
N MET A 161 -6.79 -8.46 17.00
CA MET A 161 -6.40 -8.40 18.40
C MET A 161 -6.81 -9.68 19.11
N ALA A 162 -5.90 -10.25 19.89
CA ALA A 162 -6.13 -11.45 20.72
C ALA A 162 -5.50 -11.27 22.10
N ALA A 163 -5.79 -10.17 22.74
CA ALA A 163 -5.32 -9.88 24.09
C ALA A 163 -6.01 -10.77 25.13
N SER A 164 -5.24 -11.37 26.03
CA SER A 164 -5.78 -12.26 27.08
C SER A 164 -6.79 -11.58 28.01
N ALA A 165 -6.69 -10.25 28.17
CA ALA A 165 -7.59 -9.45 28.99
C ALA A 165 -8.89 -9.02 28.29
N CYS A 166 -9.11 -9.42 27.02
CA CYS A 166 -10.31 -9.03 26.27
C CYS A 166 -10.75 -10.18 25.36
N ALA A 167 -11.58 -11.06 25.86
CA ALA A 167 -12.07 -12.23 25.12
C ALA A 167 -12.97 -11.85 23.92
N GLU A 168 -13.68 -10.70 23.99
CA GLU A 168 -14.58 -10.23 22.94
C GLU A 168 -13.89 -9.35 21.90
N CYS A 169 -12.67 -8.88 22.16
CA CYS A 169 -11.95 -7.99 21.24
C CYS A 169 -11.78 -8.55 19.83
N PRO A 170 -11.48 -9.83 19.61
CA PRO A 170 -11.40 -10.39 18.26
C PRO A 170 -12.67 -10.15 17.45
N GLN A 171 -13.86 -10.39 18.04
CA GLN A 171 -15.13 -10.18 17.34
C GLN A 171 -15.43 -8.70 17.11
N ARG A 172 -15.14 -7.84 18.11
CA ARG A 172 -15.33 -6.38 17.95
C ARG A 172 -14.46 -5.78 16.84
N VAL A 173 -13.24 -6.30 16.64
CA VAL A 173 -12.38 -5.93 15.49
C VAL A 173 -13.04 -6.34 14.17
N VAL A 174 -13.56 -7.55 14.08
CA VAL A 174 -14.29 -8.02 12.88
C VAL A 174 -15.47 -7.11 12.57
N ASP A 175 -16.28 -6.75 13.59
CA ASP A 175 -17.46 -5.90 13.43
C ASP A 175 -17.08 -4.49 12.97
N LEU A 176 -16.02 -3.89 13.54
CA LEU A 176 -15.52 -2.60 13.11
C LEU A 176 -15.02 -2.67 11.66
N ASN A 177 -14.17 -3.64 11.35
CA ASN A 177 -13.55 -3.79 10.02
C ASN A 177 -14.59 -4.04 8.93
N ALA A 178 -15.67 -4.78 9.22
CA ALA A 178 -16.77 -5.00 8.28
C ALA A 178 -17.48 -3.68 7.92
N ALA A 179 -17.60 -2.76 8.86
CA ALA A 179 -18.31 -1.49 8.66
C ALA A 179 -17.45 -0.39 8.01
N ILE A 180 -16.11 -0.43 8.15
CA ILE A 180 -15.20 0.62 7.64
C ILE A 180 -15.38 0.84 6.14
N THR A 181 -15.51 -0.21 5.33
CA THR A 181 -15.60 -0.08 3.86
C THR A 181 -16.85 0.71 3.43
N GLY A 182 -18.01 0.39 4.01
CA GLY A 182 -19.27 1.11 3.72
C GLY A 182 -19.21 2.55 4.21
N TRP A 183 -18.67 2.78 5.40
CA TRP A 183 -18.45 4.13 5.94
C TRP A 183 -17.53 4.96 5.03
N ALA A 184 -16.39 4.41 4.62
CA ALA A 184 -15.43 5.10 3.76
C ALA A 184 -16.06 5.48 2.41
N ALA A 185 -16.82 4.57 1.79
CA ALA A 185 -17.53 4.85 0.54
C ALA A 185 -18.53 6.00 0.68
N GLY A 186 -19.30 6.05 1.78
CA GLY A 186 -20.27 7.13 2.06
C GLY A 186 -19.61 8.47 2.42
N LYS A 187 -18.38 8.45 2.96
CA LYS A 187 -17.65 9.66 3.39
C LYS A 187 -16.66 10.16 2.33
N SER A 188 -16.28 9.34 1.33
CA SER A 188 -15.32 9.69 0.28
C SER A 188 -15.88 10.76 -0.65
N THR A 189 -15.00 11.65 -1.14
CA THR A 189 -15.32 12.65 -2.16
C THR A 189 -14.26 12.63 -3.26
N ALA A 190 -14.60 13.13 -4.45
CA ALA A 190 -13.63 13.22 -5.55
C ALA A 190 -12.42 14.11 -5.21
N GLN A 191 -12.65 15.20 -4.46
CA GLN A 191 -11.59 16.13 -4.06
C GLN A 191 -10.70 15.55 -2.95
N SER A 192 -11.29 14.82 -2.00
CA SER A 192 -10.62 14.22 -0.85
C SER A 192 -11.06 12.76 -0.72
N PRO A 193 -10.47 11.87 -1.52
CA PRO A 193 -10.83 10.46 -1.55
C PRO A 193 -10.40 9.75 -0.27
N ILE A 194 -11.21 8.77 0.15
CA ILE A 194 -10.86 7.84 1.23
C ILE A 194 -10.57 6.48 0.61
N THR A 195 -9.37 5.98 0.80
CA THR A 195 -8.94 4.63 0.41
C THR A 195 -8.91 3.72 1.63
N VAL A 196 -9.46 2.52 1.53
CA VAL A 196 -9.39 1.52 2.62
C VAL A 196 -8.29 0.52 2.34
N VAL A 197 -7.41 0.31 3.34
CA VAL A 197 -6.36 -0.71 3.31
C VAL A 197 -6.73 -1.81 4.30
N ASP A 198 -6.75 -3.06 3.85
CA ASP A 198 -7.05 -4.21 4.70
C ASP A 198 -5.80 -4.69 5.43
N GLN A 199 -5.55 -4.14 6.63
CA GLN A 199 -4.45 -4.58 7.48
C GLN A 199 -4.77 -5.90 8.21
N TRP A 200 -6.05 -6.30 8.26
CA TRP A 200 -6.50 -7.50 8.97
C TRP A 200 -6.18 -8.80 8.22
N ALA A 201 -6.44 -8.85 6.91
CA ALA A 201 -6.28 -10.05 6.12
C ALA A 201 -4.83 -10.55 6.11
N GLY A 202 -4.60 -11.82 6.45
CA GLY A 202 -3.26 -12.44 6.49
C GLY A 202 -2.38 -12.02 7.67
N PHE A 203 -2.91 -11.24 8.62
CA PHE A 203 -2.25 -10.95 9.89
C PHE A 203 -2.64 -12.01 10.94
N ASN A 204 -1.68 -12.53 11.70
CA ASN A 204 -1.91 -13.54 12.72
C ASN A 204 -1.31 -13.08 14.04
N THR A 205 -2.13 -12.85 15.05
CA THR A 205 -1.70 -12.32 16.33
C THR A 205 -0.67 -13.20 17.04
N ALA A 206 -0.72 -14.52 16.87
CA ALA A 206 0.22 -15.43 17.52
C ALA A 206 1.65 -15.36 16.94
N SER A 207 1.79 -14.99 15.66
CA SER A 207 3.10 -14.91 14.98
C SER A 207 3.56 -13.49 14.69
N ASP A 208 2.63 -12.52 14.63
CA ASP A 208 2.89 -11.18 14.16
C ASP A 208 2.82 -10.12 15.26
N THR A 209 2.51 -10.53 16.50
CA THR A 209 2.54 -9.66 17.69
C THR A 209 3.39 -10.27 18.78
N TYR A 210 3.81 -9.45 19.75
CA TYR A 210 4.52 -9.93 20.92
C TYR A 210 3.60 -10.11 22.16
N ASP A 211 2.38 -9.55 22.12
CA ASP A 211 1.44 -9.56 23.25
C ASP A 211 -0.03 -9.80 22.83
N GLY A 212 -0.26 -10.18 21.58
CA GLY A 212 -1.60 -10.34 21.00
C GLY A 212 -2.22 -9.04 20.46
N VAL A 213 -1.53 -7.89 20.55
CA VAL A 213 -1.99 -6.56 20.11
C VAL A 213 -0.94 -5.82 19.30
N HIS A 214 0.26 -5.68 19.86
CA HIS A 214 1.31 -4.86 19.27
C HIS A 214 2.17 -5.68 18.32
N PRO A 215 2.42 -5.18 17.10
CA PRO A 215 3.20 -5.87 16.09
C PRO A 215 4.63 -6.16 16.56
N ASN A 216 5.12 -7.36 16.27
CA ASN A 216 6.54 -7.67 16.26
C ASN A 216 7.12 -7.37 14.86
N SER A 217 8.39 -7.68 14.62
CA SER A 217 9.05 -7.39 13.34
C SER A 217 8.33 -8.03 12.12
N SER A 218 7.68 -9.20 12.29
CA SER A 218 6.86 -9.82 11.24
C SER A 218 5.60 -9.00 10.99
N GLY A 219 4.91 -8.58 12.05
CA GLY A 219 3.72 -7.74 11.97
C GLY A 219 4.02 -6.37 11.36
N ASP A 220 5.10 -5.70 11.80
CA ASP A 220 5.55 -4.44 11.22
C ASP A 220 5.78 -4.55 9.70
N ARG A 221 6.44 -5.64 9.26
CA ARG A 221 6.68 -5.87 7.84
C ARG A 221 5.37 -6.04 7.06
N LYS A 222 4.41 -6.78 7.60
CA LYS A 222 3.09 -6.98 6.98
C LYS A 222 2.33 -5.66 6.86
N ILE A 223 2.32 -4.86 7.92
CA ILE A 223 1.66 -3.54 7.94
C ILE A 223 2.28 -2.62 6.88
N ALA A 224 3.61 -2.50 6.86
CA ALA A 224 4.30 -1.67 5.87
C ALA A 224 3.97 -2.09 4.44
N ASN A 225 4.05 -3.39 4.12
CA ASN A 225 3.77 -3.90 2.78
C ASN A 225 2.36 -3.58 2.30
N LYS A 226 1.38 -3.55 3.19
CA LYS A 226 -0.01 -3.23 2.84
C LYS A 226 -0.28 -1.75 2.63
N TRP A 227 0.47 -0.88 3.30
CA TRP A 227 0.37 0.56 3.06
C TRP A 227 0.92 0.98 1.70
N ILE A 228 2.02 0.35 1.22
CA ILE A 228 2.76 0.76 0.02
C ILE A 228 1.87 1.02 -1.20
N PRO A 229 1.00 0.09 -1.66
CA PRO A 229 0.21 0.31 -2.88
C PRO A 229 -0.71 1.53 -2.79
N ALA A 230 -1.35 1.74 -1.63
CA ALA A 230 -2.26 2.85 -1.43
C ALA A 230 -1.51 4.19 -1.33
N VAL A 231 -0.34 4.21 -0.68
CA VAL A 231 0.52 5.40 -0.61
C VAL A 231 1.05 5.76 -1.99
N VAL A 232 1.59 4.80 -2.75
CA VAL A 232 2.09 5.02 -4.13
C VAL A 232 0.97 5.58 -5.02
N SER A 233 -0.23 5.02 -4.93
CA SER A 233 -1.39 5.54 -5.66
C SER A 233 -1.72 6.98 -5.26
N ALA A 234 -1.66 7.30 -3.97
CA ALA A 234 -1.88 8.65 -3.48
C ALA A 234 -0.79 9.62 -3.97
N LEU A 235 0.47 9.21 -3.99
CA LEU A 235 1.60 10.03 -4.49
C LEU A 235 1.46 10.32 -6.00
N ASN A 236 1.05 9.35 -6.79
CA ASN A 236 0.90 9.49 -8.24
C ASN A 236 -0.36 10.25 -8.68
N GLY A 237 -1.20 10.70 -7.74
CA GLY A 237 -2.44 11.41 -8.07
C GLY A 237 -3.55 10.51 -8.63
N THR A 238 -3.35 9.19 -8.66
CA THR A 238 -4.35 8.21 -9.07
C THR A 238 -5.24 7.85 -7.88
N THR A 239 -6.55 7.85 -8.06
CA THR A 239 -7.47 7.33 -7.03
C THR A 239 -7.56 5.82 -7.23
N PRO A 240 -7.23 4.99 -6.23
CA PRO A 240 -7.48 3.56 -6.35
C PRO A 240 -8.99 3.35 -6.48
N THR A 241 -9.41 2.73 -7.57
CA THR A 241 -10.80 2.32 -7.71
C THR A 241 -11.05 1.19 -6.71
N SER A 242 -11.81 1.50 -5.65
CA SER A 242 -12.25 0.49 -4.68
C SER A 242 -13.25 -0.43 -5.39
N THR A 243 -12.81 -1.60 -5.79
CA THR A 243 -13.70 -2.62 -6.35
C THR A 243 -14.44 -3.29 -5.19
N THR A 244 -15.55 -2.68 -4.77
CA THR A 244 -16.53 -3.33 -3.89
C THR A 244 -17.35 -4.26 -4.74
N THR A 245 -17.14 -5.56 -4.61
CA THR A 245 -18.02 -6.57 -5.21
C THR A 245 -19.32 -6.60 -4.39
N THR A 246 -20.29 -5.77 -4.78
CA THR A 246 -21.67 -5.89 -4.31
C THR A 246 -22.37 -6.81 -5.29
N THR A 247 -22.73 -8.00 -4.81
CA THR A 247 -23.58 -8.93 -5.57
C THR A 247 -24.99 -8.38 -5.58
N THR A 248 -25.34 -7.63 -6.62
CA THR A 248 -26.74 -7.33 -6.96
C THR A 248 -26.96 -7.89 -8.36
N SER A 249 -27.77 -8.95 -8.43
CA SER A 249 -28.21 -9.52 -9.70
C SER A 249 -29.06 -8.50 -10.46
N THR A 250 -28.51 -7.91 -11.50
CA THR A 250 -29.30 -7.29 -12.57
C THR A 250 -28.56 -7.49 -13.89
N THR A 251 -29.23 -8.20 -14.78
CA THR A 251 -28.76 -8.53 -16.12
C THR A 251 -28.59 -7.25 -16.95
N THR A 252 -27.39 -6.92 -17.37
CA THR A 252 -27.14 -6.03 -18.51
C THR A 252 -25.75 -6.29 -19.11
N THR A 253 -25.72 -6.35 -20.39
CA THR A 253 -24.71 -6.72 -21.38
C THR A 253 -23.29 -6.24 -21.08
N THR A 254 -22.37 -7.18 -21.11
CA THR A 254 -20.96 -7.15 -20.72
C THR A 254 -20.07 -6.66 -21.85
N THR A 255 -19.19 -5.70 -21.56
CA THR A 255 -17.93 -5.54 -22.28
C THR A 255 -16.86 -6.23 -21.43
N THR A 256 -16.37 -7.35 -21.89
CA THR A 256 -15.50 -8.28 -21.18
C THR A 256 -14.05 -7.77 -21.23
N THR A 257 -13.51 -7.32 -20.08
CA THR A 257 -12.07 -7.29 -19.88
C THR A 257 -11.65 -8.65 -19.36
N THR A 258 -11.04 -9.45 -20.20
CA THR A 258 -10.67 -10.83 -19.92
C THR A 258 -9.56 -10.90 -18.87
N THR A 259 -9.89 -11.21 -17.62
CA THR A 259 -8.92 -11.67 -16.63
C THR A 259 -8.68 -13.16 -16.90
N THR A 260 -7.55 -13.51 -17.49
CA THR A 260 -7.21 -14.89 -17.83
C THR A 260 -6.90 -15.67 -16.54
N THR A 261 -7.85 -16.46 -16.09
CA THR A 261 -7.65 -17.46 -15.02
C THR A 261 -7.20 -18.75 -15.69
N THR A 262 -5.96 -19.16 -15.48
CA THR A 262 -5.46 -20.45 -15.98
C THR A 262 -5.50 -21.45 -14.86
N THR A 263 -6.46 -22.36 -14.91
CA THR A 263 -6.50 -23.56 -14.06
C THR A 263 -5.90 -24.70 -14.84
N THR A 264 -4.73 -25.19 -14.43
CA THR A 264 -4.11 -26.35 -15.06
C THR A 264 -4.13 -27.51 -14.07
N SER A 265 -4.99 -28.50 -14.31
CA SER A 265 -4.93 -29.78 -13.62
C SER A 265 -3.95 -30.69 -14.38
N VAL A 266 -2.98 -31.25 -13.68
CA VAL A 266 -2.06 -32.26 -14.24
C VAL A 266 -2.73 -33.63 -14.12
N PRO A 267 -2.92 -34.39 -15.21
CA PRO A 267 -3.46 -35.75 -15.12
C PRO A 267 -2.51 -36.64 -14.32
N GLY A 268 -2.99 -37.15 -13.18
CA GLY A 268 -2.23 -38.06 -12.30
C GLY A 268 -1.76 -37.46 -10.99
N GLY A 269 -2.01 -36.16 -10.72
CA GLY A 269 -1.64 -35.49 -9.48
C GLY A 269 -2.85 -35.09 -8.66
N SER A 270 -2.77 -35.20 -7.34
CA SER A 270 -3.79 -34.76 -6.38
C SER A 270 -3.68 -33.26 -6.03
N CYS A 271 -3.22 -32.41 -6.96
CA CYS A 271 -2.84 -31.03 -6.72
C CYS A 271 -3.33 -30.11 -7.84
N ASP A 272 -4.17 -29.15 -7.49
CA ASP A 272 -4.60 -28.07 -8.39
C ASP A 272 -3.93 -26.76 -7.96
N VAL A 273 -3.53 -25.95 -8.96
CA VAL A 273 -2.90 -24.64 -8.71
C VAL A 273 -3.54 -23.57 -9.55
N GLU A 274 -3.94 -22.50 -8.89
CA GLU A 274 -4.34 -21.24 -9.52
C GLU A 274 -3.27 -20.18 -9.28
N ILE A 275 -2.73 -19.58 -10.36
CA ILE A 275 -1.80 -18.45 -10.28
C ILE A 275 -2.50 -17.23 -10.83
N LYS A 276 -2.60 -16.17 -10.03
CA LYS A 276 -3.31 -14.95 -10.37
C LYS A 276 -2.42 -13.72 -10.17
N VAL A 277 -2.22 -12.93 -11.21
CA VAL A 277 -1.69 -11.56 -11.05
C VAL A 277 -2.80 -10.72 -10.43
N VAL A 278 -2.61 -10.33 -9.17
CA VAL A 278 -3.62 -9.58 -8.40
C VAL A 278 -3.38 -8.08 -8.43
N ASN A 279 -2.17 -7.67 -8.80
CA ASN A 279 -1.82 -6.28 -9.00
C ASN A 279 -0.64 -6.15 -9.98
N GLN A 280 -0.62 -5.06 -10.77
CA GLN A 280 0.48 -4.73 -11.68
C GLN A 280 0.67 -3.23 -11.75
N TRP A 281 1.92 -2.80 -11.80
CA TRP A 281 2.34 -1.40 -11.92
C TRP A 281 3.55 -1.29 -12.86
N PRO A 282 3.92 -0.11 -13.34
CA PRO A 282 5.12 0.05 -14.16
C PRO A 282 6.37 -0.52 -13.47
N GLY A 283 6.92 -1.59 -14.05
CA GLY A 283 8.12 -2.25 -13.55
C GLY A 283 7.90 -3.34 -12.50
N GLY A 284 6.65 -3.65 -12.09
CA GLY A 284 6.41 -4.71 -11.10
C GLY A 284 4.99 -5.25 -11.07
N PHE A 285 4.82 -6.36 -10.37
CA PHE A 285 3.53 -7.04 -10.23
C PHE A 285 3.46 -7.87 -8.94
N THR A 286 2.24 -8.15 -8.50
CA THR A 286 1.94 -9.04 -7.37
C THR A 286 1.17 -10.26 -7.84
N VAL A 287 1.57 -11.42 -7.36
CA VAL A 287 0.93 -12.69 -7.68
C VAL A 287 0.43 -13.38 -6.42
N GLU A 288 -0.79 -13.87 -6.46
CA GLU A 288 -1.34 -14.82 -5.51
C GLU A 288 -1.38 -16.21 -6.17
N ILE A 289 -0.95 -17.24 -5.42
CA ILE A 289 -0.99 -18.64 -5.84
C ILE A 289 -1.83 -19.40 -4.83
N THR A 290 -2.89 -20.05 -5.30
CA THR A 290 -3.72 -20.95 -4.50
C THR A 290 -3.38 -22.39 -4.86
N ILE A 291 -2.97 -23.19 -3.86
CA ILE A 291 -2.70 -24.61 -3.99
C ILE A 291 -3.82 -25.37 -3.33
N ARG A 292 -4.47 -26.27 -4.06
CA ARG A 292 -5.57 -27.09 -3.58
C ARG A 292 -5.16 -28.58 -3.60
N ASN A 293 -5.45 -29.29 -2.53
CA ASN A 293 -5.37 -30.73 -2.51
C ASN A 293 -6.66 -31.33 -3.09
N SER A 294 -6.60 -31.82 -4.33
CA SER A 294 -7.70 -32.51 -4.99
C SER A 294 -7.66 -34.03 -4.76
N GLY A 295 -6.69 -34.53 -3.98
CA GLY A 295 -6.59 -35.92 -3.58
C GLY A 295 -7.48 -36.28 -2.39
N THR A 296 -7.43 -37.56 -2.01
CA THR A 296 -8.24 -38.13 -0.93
C THR A 296 -7.52 -38.22 0.41
N SER A 297 -6.21 -37.91 0.44
CA SER A 297 -5.35 -37.95 1.63
C SER A 297 -4.76 -36.59 1.94
N PRO A 298 -4.54 -36.23 3.22
CA PRO A 298 -3.83 -35.00 3.57
C PRO A 298 -2.39 -35.04 3.03
N SER A 299 -1.91 -33.89 2.50
CA SER A 299 -0.49 -33.74 2.15
C SER A 299 0.36 -33.51 3.40
N ARG A 300 1.67 -33.78 3.27
CA ARG A 300 2.69 -33.41 4.26
C ARG A 300 3.59 -32.29 3.76
N GLY A 301 3.58 -32.06 2.45
CA GLY A 301 4.30 -31.00 1.77
C GLY A 301 3.71 -30.73 0.39
N TRP A 302 4.15 -29.64 -0.21
CA TRP A 302 3.81 -29.31 -1.60
C TRP A 302 4.96 -28.56 -2.27
N ARG A 303 5.04 -28.70 -3.58
CA ARG A 303 5.98 -27.99 -4.44
C ARG A 303 5.32 -27.58 -5.74
N ILE A 304 5.62 -26.34 -6.17
CA ILE A 304 5.14 -25.77 -7.44
C ILE A 304 6.34 -25.31 -8.24
N GLY A 305 6.31 -25.54 -9.56
CA GLY A 305 7.22 -24.95 -10.53
C GLY A 305 6.44 -24.20 -11.60
N PHE A 306 6.93 -23.04 -12.03
CA PHE A 306 6.41 -22.28 -13.18
C PHE A 306 7.51 -21.44 -13.81
N THR A 307 7.22 -20.81 -14.97
CA THR A 307 8.23 -20.05 -15.71
C THR A 307 7.76 -18.60 -15.88
N PHE A 308 8.66 -17.67 -15.67
CA PHE A 308 8.49 -16.26 -16.01
C PHE A 308 8.70 -16.00 -17.51
N ASN A 309 8.11 -14.94 -18.04
CA ASN A 309 8.54 -14.37 -19.31
C ASN A 309 9.94 -13.73 -19.16
N PRO A 310 10.71 -13.63 -20.26
CA PRO A 310 11.98 -12.90 -20.22
C PRO A 310 11.81 -11.48 -19.69
N GLY A 311 12.71 -11.06 -18.79
CA GLY A 311 12.66 -9.75 -18.15
C GLY A 311 11.85 -9.69 -16.86
N MET A 312 11.15 -10.76 -16.50
CA MET A 312 10.51 -10.88 -15.18
C MET A 312 11.46 -11.50 -14.16
N SER A 313 11.39 -11.02 -12.92
CA SER A 313 12.14 -11.61 -11.82
C SER A 313 11.36 -11.59 -10.51
N LEU A 314 11.66 -12.56 -9.65
CA LEU A 314 11.15 -12.64 -8.30
C LEU A 314 11.83 -11.56 -7.45
N ASN A 315 11.04 -10.79 -6.72
CA ASN A 315 11.56 -9.83 -5.75
C ASN A 315 11.40 -10.36 -4.32
N GLN A 316 10.17 -10.66 -3.91
CA GLN A 316 9.88 -11.09 -2.54
C GLN A 316 8.69 -12.06 -2.53
N GLY A 317 8.87 -13.25 -1.95
CA GLY A 317 7.80 -14.21 -1.74
C GLY A 317 7.35 -14.28 -0.28
N TRP A 318 6.10 -14.70 -0.05
CA TRP A 318 5.54 -14.94 1.28
C TRP A 318 4.78 -16.27 1.34
N ASN A 319 4.70 -16.84 2.54
CA ASN A 319 4.04 -18.10 2.83
C ASN A 319 4.61 -19.33 2.07
N GLY A 320 5.78 -19.19 1.46
CA GLY A 320 6.48 -20.25 0.74
C GLY A 320 7.97 -19.97 0.66
N THR A 321 8.75 -20.99 0.39
CA THR A 321 10.17 -20.86 0.07
C THR A 321 10.30 -20.77 -1.45
N PHE A 322 10.69 -19.60 -1.93
CA PHE A 322 10.82 -19.30 -3.36
C PHE A 322 12.27 -19.36 -3.80
N THR A 323 12.50 -19.95 -4.97
CA THR A 323 13.81 -19.94 -5.65
C THR A 323 13.59 -19.64 -7.13
N GLN A 324 14.48 -18.84 -7.72
CA GLN A 324 14.50 -18.55 -9.15
C GLN A 324 15.85 -18.92 -9.75
N SER A 325 15.83 -19.58 -10.89
CA SER A 325 17.01 -19.86 -11.72
C SER A 325 16.67 -19.51 -13.18
N GLY A 326 17.25 -18.42 -13.68
CA GLY A 326 16.85 -17.87 -14.97
C GLY A 326 15.36 -17.47 -14.94
N THR A 327 14.56 -18.00 -15.85
CA THR A 327 13.10 -17.78 -15.87
C THR A 327 12.33 -18.81 -15.02
N ALA A 328 12.94 -19.92 -14.61
CA ALA A 328 12.29 -20.97 -13.83
C ALA A 328 12.15 -20.57 -12.36
N VAL A 329 10.94 -20.65 -11.83
CA VAL A 329 10.62 -20.40 -10.42
C VAL A 329 10.12 -21.67 -9.77
N THR A 330 10.63 -21.96 -8.59
CA THR A 330 10.14 -23.04 -7.73
C THR A 330 9.68 -22.48 -6.42
N VAL A 331 8.54 -22.96 -5.92
CA VAL A 331 7.99 -22.62 -4.61
C VAL A 331 7.70 -23.90 -3.85
N SER A 332 8.13 -23.97 -2.60
CA SER A 332 7.78 -25.06 -1.69
C SER A 332 7.17 -24.56 -0.41
N ASN A 333 6.48 -25.46 0.30
CA ASN A 333 5.88 -25.14 1.59
C ASN A 333 6.92 -24.69 2.62
N THR A 334 6.44 -23.91 3.58
CA THR A 334 7.13 -23.67 4.86
C THR A 334 6.77 -24.76 5.88
N SER A 335 7.39 -24.74 7.06
CA SER A 335 7.17 -25.76 8.10
C SER A 335 5.72 -25.87 8.58
N TRP A 336 4.90 -24.85 8.39
CA TRP A 336 3.53 -24.77 8.96
C TRP A 336 2.40 -24.97 7.94
N ASN A 337 2.64 -24.86 6.64
CA ASN A 337 1.59 -24.95 5.61
C ASN A 337 1.75 -26.10 4.61
N GLY A 338 2.59 -27.09 4.94
CA GLY A 338 2.76 -28.30 4.11
C GLY A 338 1.54 -29.24 4.16
N GLY A 339 0.84 -29.28 5.30
CA GLY A 339 -0.33 -30.12 5.50
C GLY A 339 -1.59 -29.48 4.93
N ILE A 340 -2.09 -29.97 3.77
CA ILE A 340 -3.33 -29.54 3.18
C ILE A 340 -4.31 -30.72 3.24
N PRO A 341 -5.44 -30.61 3.97
CA PRO A 341 -6.43 -31.70 4.01
C PRO A 341 -7.09 -31.92 2.65
N PRO A 342 -7.72 -33.08 2.40
CA PRO A 342 -8.49 -33.32 1.18
C PRO A 342 -9.49 -32.20 0.92
N ALA A 343 -9.59 -31.74 -0.32
CA ALA A 343 -10.38 -30.57 -0.76
C ALA A 343 -9.99 -29.23 -0.10
N GLY A 344 -9.00 -29.21 0.79
CA GLY A 344 -8.44 -28.01 1.39
C GLY A 344 -7.52 -27.26 0.44
N SER A 345 -7.12 -26.05 0.85
CA SER A 345 -6.17 -25.22 0.08
C SER A 345 -5.28 -24.39 1.00
N THR A 346 -4.15 -23.96 0.45
CA THR A 346 -3.27 -22.97 1.05
C THR A 346 -2.96 -21.88 0.03
N LYS A 347 -2.57 -20.69 0.51
CA LYS A 347 -2.22 -19.56 -0.33
C LYS A 347 -0.80 -19.09 -0.06
N VAL A 348 -0.08 -18.81 -1.13
CA VAL A 348 1.23 -18.17 -1.13
C VAL A 348 1.24 -17.06 -2.15
N GLY A 349 2.23 -16.20 -2.15
CA GLY A 349 2.32 -15.18 -3.16
C GLY A 349 3.71 -14.55 -3.22
N PHE A 350 3.88 -13.66 -4.19
CA PHE A 350 5.13 -12.95 -4.36
C PHE A 350 4.93 -11.62 -5.09
N ASN A 351 5.86 -10.71 -4.88
CA ASN A 351 6.08 -9.55 -5.72
C ASN A 351 7.18 -9.88 -6.73
N GLY A 352 6.97 -9.50 -7.98
CA GLY A 352 7.95 -9.60 -9.05
C GLY A 352 8.25 -8.25 -9.67
N THR A 353 9.38 -8.17 -10.38
CA THR A 353 9.73 -7.04 -11.24
C THR A 353 9.56 -7.43 -12.70
N GLY A 354 9.30 -6.44 -13.56
CA GLY A 354 9.03 -6.63 -14.98
C GLY A 354 7.57 -6.40 -15.35
N ASP A 355 7.19 -6.84 -16.54
CA ASP A 355 5.82 -6.72 -17.07
C ASP A 355 5.15 -8.10 -17.11
N ALA A 356 4.07 -8.26 -16.34
CA ALA A 356 3.26 -9.47 -16.32
C ALA A 356 2.06 -9.42 -17.28
N THR A 357 1.95 -8.40 -18.15
CA THR A 357 0.88 -8.30 -19.14
C THR A 357 0.92 -9.51 -20.07
N GLY A 358 -0.18 -10.24 -20.11
CA GLY A 358 -0.28 -11.45 -20.94
C GLY A 358 0.56 -12.65 -20.47
N TRP A 359 1.18 -12.57 -19.28
CA TRP A 359 1.87 -13.71 -18.70
C TRP A 359 0.84 -14.78 -18.26
N VAL A 360 0.95 -15.95 -18.85
CA VAL A 360 0.10 -17.10 -18.55
C VAL A 360 0.98 -18.25 -18.09
N PRO A 361 1.29 -18.37 -16.80
CA PRO A 361 2.11 -19.45 -16.29
C PRO A 361 1.39 -20.79 -16.37
N VAL A 362 2.13 -21.83 -16.73
CA VAL A 362 1.68 -23.22 -16.64
C VAL A 362 2.34 -23.85 -15.42
N PRO A 363 1.66 -23.97 -14.27
CA PRO A 363 2.24 -24.52 -13.06
C PRO A 363 2.35 -26.05 -13.12
N ILE A 364 3.45 -26.58 -12.60
CA ILE A 364 3.60 -27.99 -12.26
C ILE A 364 3.50 -28.09 -10.74
N CYS A 365 2.62 -28.95 -10.22
CA CYS A 365 2.40 -29.13 -8.80
C CYS A 365 2.59 -30.58 -8.36
N THR A 366 3.18 -30.76 -7.18
CA THR A 366 3.28 -32.05 -6.49
C THR A 366 2.92 -31.88 -5.02
N LEU A 367 2.14 -32.83 -4.49
CA LEU A 367 1.92 -33.03 -3.06
C LEU A 367 2.75 -34.22 -2.58
N SER A 368 3.26 -34.17 -1.34
CA SER A 368 3.98 -35.26 -0.68
C SER A 368 3.38 -35.65 0.66
#